data_e051c82c1d16b28cf0667dff04237ebb
#
_entry.id   e051c82c1d16b28cf0667dff04237ebb
#
_cell.length_a   1.000
_cell.length_b   1.000
_cell.length_c   1.000
_cell.angle_alpha   90.00
_cell.angle_beta   90.00
_cell.angle_gamma   90.00
#
_symmetry.space_group_name_H-M   'P 1'
#
loop_
_entity.id
_entity.type
_entity.pdbx_description
1 polymer ?
#
loop_
_entity_poly.entity_id
_entity_poly.type
_entity_poly.pdbx_seq_one_letter_code
_entity_poly.pdbx_strand_id
1 'polypeptide(L)'
;MKNKKFLPLVILVGVVALLGILLAVLTLHGEAETDTTLPLCDLAVDDIDALSYAGNNVEVSLLKGSDGWLLADDPSLPLDQTKVQSLVEDYANLKAQRKLEGNDLAELPAKSDTPQMTITLGAGEQTVDLTVDQLNSVADVYYVYDESGAAYTVRRSDLATLSKSPRDLYKAQTLTDKTTDD
;
A
#
# COMPACT_ATOMS: atom_id res chain seq x y z
N MET A 1 2.33 54.34 -44.52
CA MET A 1 1.94 53.02 -45.04
C MET A 1 2.39 51.99 -44.00
N LYS A 2 1.48 51.56 -43.16
CA LYS A 2 1.75 50.83 -41.91
C LYS A 2 1.80 49.31 -42.11
N ASN A 3 2.83 48.76 -41.76
CA ASN A 3 3.29 47.45 -41.34
C ASN A 3 2.23 46.34 -41.15
N LYS A 4 1.42 46.03 -42.16
CA LYS A 4 0.52 44.87 -42.15
C LYS A 4 1.23 43.53 -42.07
N LYS A 5 2.58 43.51 -42.31
CA LYS A 5 3.42 42.31 -42.26
C LYS A 5 3.77 41.84 -40.85
N PHE A 6 3.69 42.74 -39.83
CA PHE A 6 3.99 42.39 -38.43
C PHE A 6 2.76 41.97 -37.61
N LEU A 7 1.55 42.20 -38.13
CA LEU A 7 0.34 41.84 -37.44
C LEU A 7 0.27 40.33 -37.10
N PRO A 8 0.55 39.39 -38.05
CA PRO A 8 0.49 37.98 -37.72
C PRO A 8 1.60 37.56 -36.70
N LEU A 9 2.76 38.21 -36.72
CA LEU A 9 3.81 37.96 -35.75
C LEU A 9 3.40 38.38 -34.33
N VAL A 10 2.76 39.53 -34.17
CA VAL A 10 2.26 40.03 -32.88
C VAL A 10 1.17 39.11 -32.33
N ILE A 11 0.28 38.61 -33.21
CA ILE A 11 -0.77 37.66 -32.82
C ILE A 11 -0.14 36.33 -32.34
N LEU A 12 0.87 35.82 -33.07
CA LEU A 12 1.56 34.60 -32.73
C LEU A 12 2.25 34.71 -31.35
N VAL A 13 2.96 35.82 -31.11
CA VAL A 13 3.61 36.07 -29.80
C VAL A 13 2.56 36.18 -28.69
N GLY A 14 1.41 36.81 -28.95
CA GLY A 14 0.31 36.91 -27.99
C GLY A 14 -0.27 35.55 -27.64
N VAL A 15 -0.45 34.66 -28.61
CA VAL A 15 -0.96 33.30 -28.39
C VAL A 15 0.04 32.45 -27.59
N VAL A 16 1.34 32.54 -27.91
CA VAL A 16 2.39 31.83 -27.17
C VAL A 16 2.47 32.32 -25.71
N ALA A 17 2.39 33.64 -25.49
CA ALA A 17 2.35 34.21 -24.15
C ALA A 17 1.12 33.77 -23.35
N LEU A 18 -0.06 33.71 -23.98
CA LEU A 18 -1.30 33.23 -23.35
C LEU A 18 -1.21 31.74 -22.99
N LEU A 19 -0.66 30.91 -23.88
CA LEU A 19 -0.41 29.49 -23.58
C LEU A 19 0.61 29.28 -22.49
N GLY A 20 1.66 30.10 -22.44
CA GLY A 20 2.65 30.09 -21.35
C GLY A 20 2.06 30.47 -20.00
N ILE A 21 1.18 31.50 -19.97
CA ILE A 21 0.45 31.88 -18.76
C ILE A 21 -0.53 30.78 -18.33
N LEU A 22 -1.27 30.18 -19.28
CA LEU A 22 -2.18 29.09 -19.00
C LEU A 22 -1.42 27.88 -18.45
N LEU A 23 -0.28 27.53 -19.03
CA LEU A 23 0.56 26.45 -18.54
C LEU A 23 1.10 26.78 -17.13
N ALA A 24 1.59 27.99 -16.91
CA ALA A 24 2.06 28.43 -15.58
C ALA A 24 0.92 28.41 -14.54
N VAL A 25 -0.29 28.82 -14.92
CA VAL A 25 -1.46 28.73 -14.02
C VAL A 25 -1.82 27.29 -13.74
N LEU A 26 -1.80 26.40 -14.73
CA LEU A 26 -2.05 24.96 -14.55
C LEU A 26 -0.95 24.27 -13.72
N THR A 27 0.33 24.69 -13.86
CA THR A 27 1.42 24.12 -13.06
C THR A 27 1.51 24.73 -11.64
N LEU A 28 1.09 25.98 -11.45
CA LEU A 28 1.02 26.63 -10.14
C LEU A 28 -0.28 26.31 -9.40
N HIS A 29 -1.36 25.99 -10.13
CA HIS A 29 -2.62 25.46 -9.61
C HIS A 29 -2.77 23.97 -9.92
N GLY A 30 -1.73 23.32 -10.47
CA GLY A 30 -1.61 21.89 -10.34
C GLY A 30 -1.81 21.65 -8.87
N GLU A 31 -2.97 21.08 -8.55
CA GLU A 31 -3.33 20.65 -7.21
C GLU A 31 -2.05 20.09 -6.61
N ALA A 32 -1.52 20.71 -5.55
CA ALA A 32 -0.80 19.91 -4.61
C ALA A 32 -1.70 18.71 -4.45
N GLU A 33 -1.26 17.55 -4.92
CA GLU A 33 -1.90 16.30 -4.54
C GLU A 33 -1.93 16.42 -3.03
N THR A 34 -3.04 16.89 -2.53
CA THR A 34 -3.35 16.75 -1.12
C THR A 34 -3.26 15.26 -1.00
N ASP A 35 -2.22 14.79 -0.31
CA ASP A 35 -2.01 13.38 -0.04
C ASP A 35 -3.23 12.94 0.78
N THR A 36 -4.35 12.78 0.10
CA THR A 36 -5.65 12.36 0.63
C THR A 36 -5.62 10.85 0.85
N THR A 37 -4.42 10.32 1.12
CA THR A 37 -4.28 8.93 1.49
C THR A 37 -4.99 8.71 2.82
N LEU A 38 -5.91 7.76 2.82
CA LEU A 38 -6.70 7.39 3.98
C LEU A 38 -6.02 6.21 4.67
N PRO A 39 -5.73 6.26 5.98
CA PRO A 39 -5.25 5.10 6.69
C PRO A 39 -6.32 3.99 6.65
N LEU A 40 -5.90 2.76 6.40
CA LEU A 40 -6.78 1.58 6.41
C LEU A 40 -6.76 0.87 7.76
N CYS A 41 -5.79 1.19 8.61
CA CYS A 41 -5.67 0.71 9.97
C CYS A 41 -5.64 1.92 10.91
N ASP A 42 -6.43 1.88 11.95
CA ASP A 42 -6.51 2.90 13.01
C ASP A 42 -5.88 2.43 14.32
N LEU A 43 -5.30 1.21 14.33
CA LEU A 43 -4.58 0.68 15.48
C LEU A 43 -3.21 1.36 15.62
N ALA A 44 -2.83 1.68 16.86
CA ALA A 44 -1.48 2.15 17.11
C ALA A 44 -0.47 1.01 16.89
N VAL A 45 0.58 1.27 16.14
CA VAL A 45 1.60 0.25 15.75
C VAL A 45 2.16 -0.49 16.97
N ASP A 46 2.41 0.23 18.06
CA ASP A 46 2.99 -0.32 19.28
C ASP A 46 2.04 -1.28 20.03
N ASP A 47 0.73 -1.10 19.83
CA ASP A 47 -0.32 -1.91 20.46
C ASP A 47 -0.63 -3.17 19.66
N ILE A 48 -0.15 -3.27 18.41
CA ILE A 48 -0.38 -4.46 17.59
C ILE A 48 0.37 -5.65 18.18
N ASP A 49 -0.38 -6.71 18.48
CA ASP A 49 0.09 -7.95 19.04
C ASP A 49 -0.16 -9.19 18.16
N ALA A 50 -0.93 -9.02 17.07
CA ALA A 50 -1.17 -10.05 16.09
C ALA A 50 -1.19 -9.49 14.67
N LEU A 51 -0.62 -10.24 13.71
CA LEU A 51 -0.68 -9.99 12.28
C LEU A 51 -0.86 -11.30 11.55
N SER A 52 -1.92 -11.42 10.78
CA SER A 52 -2.13 -12.54 9.87
C SER A 52 -2.38 -12.05 8.46
N TYR A 53 -1.83 -12.74 7.48
CA TYR A 53 -2.16 -12.49 6.08
C TYR A 53 -2.08 -13.80 5.29
N ALA A 54 -3.01 -13.94 4.35
CA ALA A 54 -3.09 -15.09 3.47
C ALA A 54 -3.41 -14.65 2.06
N GLY A 55 -2.68 -15.17 1.08
CA GLY A 55 -2.87 -14.91 -0.35
C GLY A 55 -1.62 -15.24 -1.15
N ASN A 56 -1.76 -15.41 -2.48
CA ASN A 56 -0.65 -15.73 -3.38
C ASN A 56 0.17 -16.95 -2.97
N ASN A 57 -0.48 -18.00 -2.44
CA ASN A 57 0.14 -19.21 -1.88
C ASN A 57 1.05 -18.94 -0.66
N VAL A 58 0.87 -17.86 -0.01
CA VAL A 58 1.54 -17.50 1.26
C VAL A 58 0.48 -17.39 2.34
N GLU A 59 0.73 -17.99 3.48
CA GLU A 59 -0.06 -17.85 4.70
C GLU A 59 0.92 -17.63 5.85
N VAL A 60 0.72 -16.56 6.59
CA VAL A 60 1.56 -16.18 7.74
C VAL A 60 0.67 -15.69 8.86
N SER A 61 0.90 -16.23 10.04
CA SER A 61 0.29 -15.75 11.28
C SER A 61 1.36 -15.50 12.31
N LEU A 62 1.46 -14.26 12.76
CA LEU A 62 2.45 -13.76 13.71
C LEU A 62 1.75 -13.31 14.99
N LEU A 63 2.32 -13.68 16.12
CA LEU A 63 1.85 -13.29 17.45
C LEU A 63 3.01 -12.69 18.25
N LYS A 64 2.73 -11.62 18.98
CA LYS A 64 3.71 -10.96 19.85
C LYS A 64 3.70 -11.60 21.21
N GLY A 65 4.75 -12.33 21.54
CA GLY A 65 4.97 -12.91 22.86
C GLY A 65 5.81 -12.01 23.77
N SER A 66 6.14 -12.50 24.97
CA SER A 66 6.99 -11.78 25.93
C SER A 66 8.38 -11.45 25.41
N ASP A 67 8.93 -12.30 24.55
CA ASP A 67 10.30 -12.21 24.05
C ASP A 67 10.39 -11.71 22.60
N GLY A 68 9.25 -11.30 22.04
CA GLY A 68 9.15 -10.79 20.68
C GLY A 68 8.12 -11.54 19.84
N TRP A 69 8.17 -11.31 18.54
CA TRP A 69 7.27 -11.92 17.57
C TRP A 69 7.59 -13.39 17.33
N LEU A 70 6.54 -14.20 17.22
CA LEU A 70 6.59 -15.64 16.97
C LEU A 70 5.70 -15.98 15.77
N LEU A 71 6.09 -17.00 15.03
CA LEU A 71 5.20 -17.61 14.03
C LEU A 71 4.20 -18.52 14.76
N ALA A 72 2.90 -18.34 14.55
CA ALA A 72 1.87 -19.07 15.28
C ALA A 72 1.95 -20.58 15.01
N ASP A 73 2.23 -20.96 13.76
CA ASP A 73 2.31 -22.37 13.34
C ASP A 73 3.57 -23.08 13.87
N ASP A 74 4.66 -22.34 14.07
CA ASP A 74 5.90 -22.89 14.63
C ASP A 74 6.65 -21.84 15.48
N PRO A 75 6.26 -21.69 16.76
CA PRO A 75 6.89 -20.72 17.67
C PRO A 75 8.38 -20.96 17.95
N SER A 76 8.92 -22.13 17.57
CA SER A 76 10.33 -22.46 17.78
C SER A 76 11.25 -21.85 16.71
N LEU A 77 10.70 -21.40 15.60
CA LEU A 77 11.49 -20.83 14.51
C LEU A 77 12.04 -19.45 14.88
N PRO A 78 13.34 -19.23 14.68
CA PRO A 78 13.97 -17.97 15.02
C PRO A 78 13.62 -16.90 13.97
N LEU A 79 12.72 -16.00 14.32
CA LEU A 79 12.37 -14.86 13.48
C LEU A 79 13.38 -13.70 13.65
N ASP A 80 13.61 -12.98 12.56
CA ASP A 80 14.29 -11.70 12.58
C ASP A 80 13.34 -10.63 13.07
N GLN A 81 13.44 -10.27 14.32
CA GLN A 81 12.51 -9.34 14.99
C GLN A 81 12.44 -7.99 14.29
N THR A 82 13.53 -7.52 13.71
CA THR A 82 13.57 -6.25 12.96
C THR A 82 12.74 -6.34 11.69
N LYS A 83 12.88 -7.44 10.95
CA LYS A 83 12.08 -7.65 9.73
C LYS A 83 10.60 -7.81 10.02
N VAL A 84 10.26 -8.53 11.10
CA VAL A 84 8.86 -8.70 11.51
C VAL A 84 8.28 -7.37 11.96
N GLN A 85 8.99 -6.61 12.77
CA GLN A 85 8.53 -5.30 13.22
C GLN A 85 8.30 -4.36 12.03
N SER A 86 9.26 -4.29 11.08
CA SER A 86 9.07 -3.49 9.86
C SER A 86 7.86 -3.94 9.04
N LEU A 87 7.62 -5.24 8.95
CA LEU A 87 6.45 -5.77 8.23
C LEU A 87 5.14 -5.37 8.91
N VAL A 88 5.07 -5.44 10.24
CA VAL A 88 3.90 -4.99 11.02
C VAL A 88 3.66 -3.50 10.81
N GLU A 89 4.72 -2.69 10.84
CA GLU A 89 4.65 -1.25 10.57
C GLU A 89 4.15 -0.95 9.17
N ASP A 90 4.62 -1.69 8.15
CA ASP A 90 4.18 -1.55 6.76
C ASP A 90 2.68 -1.85 6.61
N TYR A 91 2.18 -2.92 7.25
CA TYR A 91 0.76 -3.26 7.23
C TYR A 91 -0.09 -2.24 8.01
N ALA A 92 0.36 -1.80 9.19
CA ALA A 92 -0.34 -0.82 10.01
C ALA A 92 -0.43 0.55 9.33
N ASN A 93 0.60 0.91 8.55
CA ASN A 93 0.66 2.17 7.83
C ASN A 93 0.11 2.09 6.40
N LEU A 94 -0.54 0.98 6.03
CA LEU A 94 -1.14 0.82 4.71
C LEU A 94 -2.21 1.88 4.48
N LYS A 95 -2.11 2.57 3.36
CA LYS A 95 -2.98 3.69 3.02
C LYS A 95 -3.74 3.44 1.72
N ALA A 96 -5.00 3.80 1.73
CA ALA A 96 -5.79 3.88 0.51
C ALA A 96 -5.56 5.21 -0.20
N GLN A 97 -5.60 5.20 -1.52
CA GLN A 97 -5.60 6.42 -2.31
C GLN A 97 -6.95 7.15 -2.18
N ARG A 98 -8.03 6.40 -2.16
CA ARG A 98 -9.39 6.94 -1.97
C ARG A 98 -10.37 5.87 -1.51
N LYS A 99 -11.43 6.31 -0.85
CA LYS A 99 -12.62 5.52 -0.60
C LYS A 99 -13.56 5.61 -1.80
N LEU A 100 -14.19 4.50 -2.16
CA LEU A 100 -15.12 4.43 -3.28
C LEU A 100 -16.54 4.61 -2.75
N GLU A 101 -17.27 5.56 -3.33
CA GLU A 101 -18.62 5.92 -2.91
C GLU A 101 -19.52 6.17 -4.12
N GLY A 102 -20.83 6.16 -3.92
CA GLY A 102 -21.81 6.50 -4.95
C GLY A 102 -21.67 5.67 -6.21
N ASN A 103 -21.50 6.32 -7.36
CA ASN A 103 -21.40 5.67 -8.67
C ASN A 103 -20.14 4.80 -8.79
N ASP A 104 -19.00 5.24 -8.23
CA ASP A 104 -17.75 4.48 -8.26
C ASP A 104 -17.90 3.11 -7.58
N LEU A 105 -18.64 3.07 -6.47
CA LEU A 105 -18.97 1.82 -5.77
C LEU A 105 -19.94 0.94 -6.57
N ALA A 106 -20.92 1.55 -7.24
CA ALA A 106 -21.91 0.83 -8.03
C ALA A 106 -21.33 0.22 -9.32
N GLU A 107 -20.26 0.80 -9.85
CA GLU A 107 -19.56 0.33 -11.06
C GLU A 107 -18.47 -0.72 -10.76
N LEU A 108 -18.22 -1.04 -9.47
CA LEU A 108 -17.25 -2.06 -9.12
C LEU A 108 -17.67 -3.43 -9.66
N PRO A 109 -16.72 -4.25 -10.11
CA PRO A 109 -16.98 -5.65 -10.37
C PRO A 109 -17.47 -6.35 -9.10
N ALA A 110 -18.23 -7.43 -9.26
CA ALA A 110 -18.64 -8.23 -8.11
C ALA A 110 -17.40 -8.71 -7.33
N LYS A 111 -17.49 -8.62 -6.00
CA LYS A 111 -16.42 -9.13 -5.12
C LYS A 111 -16.13 -10.59 -5.43
N SER A 112 -14.87 -10.94 -5.52
CA SER A 112 -14.43 -12.30 -5.82
C SER A 112 -14.66 -13.23 -4.62
N ASP A 113 -15.08 -14.48 -4.90
CA ASP A 113 -15.12 -15.52 -3.87
C ASP A 113 -13.72 -15.97 -3.45
N THR A 114 -12.70 -15.62 -4.25
CA THR A 114 -11.28 -15.92 -3.98
C THR A 114 -10.47 -14.63 -4.03
N PRO A 115 -10.37 -13.91 -2.91
CA PRO A 115 -9.59 -12.68 -2.85
C PRO A 115 -8.10 -12.95 -3.10
N GLN A 116 -7.39 -11.93 -3.55
CA GLN A 116 -5.94 -12.01 -3.76
C GLN A 116 -5.19 -12.14 -2.44
N MET A 117 -5.68 -11.46 -1.40
CA MET A 117 -5.10 -11.50 -0.07
C MET A 117 -6.14 -11.12 0.97
N THR A 118 -6.05 -11.70 2.13
CA THR A 118 -6.72 -11.26 3.36
C THR A 118 -5.67 -10.82 4.37
N ILE A 119 -5.96 -9.79 5.14
CA ILE A 119 -5.06 -9.22 6.14
C ILE A 119 -5.87 -9.00 7.41
N THR A 120 -5.35 -9.45 8.53
CA THR A 120 -5.92 -9.19 9.86
C THR A 120 -4.84 -8.64 10.78
N LEU A 121 -5.07 -7.47 11.34
CA LEU A 121 -4.25 -6.87 12.39
C LEU A 121 -5.02 -6.92 13.70
N GLY A 122 -4.37 -7.32 14.78
CA GLY A 122 -4.96 -7.39 16.12
C GLY A 122 -4.19 -6.54 17.12
N ALA A 123 -4.92 -5.90 18.04
CA ALA A 123 -4.40 -5.18 19.18
C ALA A 123 -5.32 -5.45 20.40
N GLY A 124 -5.01 -6.45 21.19
CA GLY A 124 -5.86 -6.93 22.26
C GLY A 124 -7.22 -7.45 21.77
N GLU A 125 -8.31 -6.74 22.10
CA GLU A 125 -9.65 -7.09 21.66
C GLU A 125 -10.07 -6.42 20.32
N GLN A 126 -9.25 -5.53 19.80
CA GLN A 126 -9.52 -4.83 18.54
C GLN A 126 -8.89 -5.56 17.37
N THR A 127 -9.61 -5.64 16.26
CA THR A 127 -9.11 -6.20 15.00
C THR A 127 -9.46 -5.29 13.85
N VAL A 128 -8.60 -5.30 12.84
CA VAL A 128 -8.82 -4.66 11.54
C VAL A 128 -8.65 -5.72 10.48
N ASP A 129 -9.74 -6.02 9.76
CA ASP A 129 -9.77 -6.99 8.69
C ASP A 129 -9.88 -6.31 7.34
N LEU A 130 -8.93 -6.61 6.45
CA LEU A 130 -8.89 -6.10 5.09
C LEU A 130 -8.91 -7.26 4.09
N THR A 131 -9.72 -7.12 3.07
CA THR A 131 -9.78 -8.06 1.94
C THR A 131 -9.28 -7.37 0.69
N VAL A 132 -8.13 -7.78 0.17
CA VAL A 132 -7.60 -7.35 -1.12
C VAL A 132 -8.22 -8.22 -2.21
N ASP A 133 -9.00 -7.60 -3.08
CA ASP A 133 -9.73 -8.31 -4.12
C ASP A 133 -9.05 -8.14 -5.50
N GLN A 134 -9.75 -7.64 -6.47
CA GLN A 134 -9.32 -7.61 -7.86
C GLN A 134 -8.36 -6.45 -8.15
N LEU A 135 -7.41 -6.71 -9.06
CA LEU A 135 -6.53 -5.68 -9.60
C LEU A 135 -7.22 -4.96 -10.76
N ASN A 136 -7.34 -3.65 -10.65
CA ASN A 136 -7.61 -2.79 -11.79
C ASN A 136 -6.28 -2.49 -12.50
N SER A 137 -5.99 -3.23 -13.55
CA SER A 137 -4.73 -3.13 -14.28
C SER A 137 -4.54 -1.82 -15.06
N VAL A 138 -5.64 -1.08 -15.32
CA VAL A 138 -5.58 0.22 -16.00
C VAL A 138 -5.13 1.32 -15.04
N ALA A 139 -5.65 1.30 -13.81
CA ALA A 139 -5.31 2.27 -12.77
C ALA A 139 -4.14 1.81 -11.89
N ASP A 140 -3.67 0.56 -12.04
CA ASP A 140 -2.63 -0.11 -11.24
C ASP A 140 -2.92 -0.10 -9.74
N VAL A 141 -4.20 -0.33 -9.39
CA VAL A 141 -4.70 -0.38 -8.01
C VAL A 141 -5.44 -1.67 -7.73
N TYR A 142 -5.39 -2.13 -6.48
CA TYR A 142 -6.30 -3.14 -5.97
C TYR A 142 -7.54 -2.50 -5.35
N TYR A 143 -8.67 -3.19 -5.47
CA TYR A 143 -9.83 -2.92 -4.64
C TYR A 143 -9.66 -3.61 -3.30
N VAL A 144 -9.78 -2.87 -2.21
CA VAL A 144 -9.63 -3.36 -0.85
C VAL A 144 -10.92 -3.07 -0.09
N TYR A 145 -11.40 -4.05 0.64
CA TYR A 145 -12.61 -3.93 1.45
C TYR A 145 -12.25 -4.08 2.92
N ASP A 146 -12.84 -3.26 3.75
CA ASP A 146 -12.81 -3.43 5.21
C ASP A 146 -13.93 -4.37 5.70
N GLU A 147 -13.98 -4.64 7.00
CA GLU A 147 -14.99 -5.47 7.64
C GLU A 147 -16.42 -4.93 7.49
N SER A 148 -16.57 -3.61 7.36
CA SER A 148 -17.87 -2.96 7.12
C SER A 148 -18.36 -3.13 5.69
N GLY A 149 -17.50 -3.60 4.78
CA GLY A 149 -17.74 -3.70 3.36
C GLY A 149 -17.49 -2.39 2.60
N ALA A 150 -16.93 -1.37 3.23
CA ALA A 150 -16.49 -0.18 2.52
C ALA A 150 -15.32 -0.52 1.59
N ALA A 151 -15.35 0.07 0.39
CA ALA A 151 -14.38 -0.22 -0.66
C ALA A 151 -13.38 0.92 -0.83
N TYR A 152 -12.14 0.58 -1.05
CA TYR A 152 -11.02 1.48 -1.20
C TYR A 152 -10.16 1.09 -2.41
N THR A 153 -9.35 2.02 -2.90
CA THR A 153 -8.29 1.72 -3.85
C THR A 153 -6.93 1.83 -3.18
N VAL A 154 -6.08 0.82 -3.37
CA VAL A 154 -4.70 0.78 -2.86
C VAL A 154 -3.75 0.52 -4.02
N ARG A 155 -2.64 1.23 -4.09
CA ARG A 155 -1.66 1.02 -5.16
C ARG A 155 -1.11 -0.39 -5.11
N ARG A 156 -0.95 -0.98 -6.28
CA ARG A 156 -0.35 -2.30 -6.41
C ARG A 156 1.06 -2.37 -5.82
N SER A 157 1.86 -1.31 -5.99
CA SER A 157 3.20 -1.20 -5.42
C SER A 157 3.22 -1.35 -3.91
N ASP A 158 2.23 -0.78 -3.23
CA ASP A 158 2.18 -0.73 -1.77
C ASP A 158 1.88 -2.13 -1.17
N LEU A 159 1.10 -2.94 -1.90
CA LEU A 159 0.80 -4.32 -1.51
C LEU A 159 1.85 -5.35 -1.96
N ALA A 160 2.60 -5.05 -3.02
CA ALA A 160 3.59 -5.99 -3.56
C ALA A 160 4.72 -6.31 -2.59
N THR A 161 5.06 -5.38 -1.69
CA THR A 161 6.12 -5.53 -0.69
C THR A 161 5.67 -6.29 0.56
N LEU A 162 4.36 -6.45 0.75
CA LEU A 162 3.78 -7.01 1.97
C LEU A 162 3.68 -8.54 1.96
N SER A 163 3.60 -9.18 0.80
CA SER A 163 3.47 -10.65 0.65
C SER A 163 4.79 -11.37 0.95
N LYS A 164 5.27 -11.28 2.18
CA LYS A 164 6.48 -11.99 2.62
C LYS A 164 6.14 -13.43 2.98
N SER A 165 6.95 -14.39 2.50
CA SER A 165 6.85 -15.76 2.95
C SER A 165 7.43 -15.92 4.37
N PRO A 166 7.04 -16.97 5.14
CA PRO A 166 7.66 -17.20 6.45
C PRO A 166 9.19 -17.25 6.39
N ARG A 167 9.73 -17.80 5.30
CA ARG A 167 11.20 -17.91 5.10
C ARG A 167 11.90 -16.56 5.03
N ASP A 168 11.24 -15.53 4.48
CA ASP A 168 11.80 -14.18 4.38
C ASP A 168 11.96 -13.53 5.75
N LEU A 169 11.19 -14.00 6.73
CA LEU A 169 11.17 -13.49 8.11
C LEU A 169 12.16 -14.18 9.02
N TYR A 170 12.83 -15.25 8.57
CA TYR A 170 13.79 -15.96 9.42
C TYR A 170 15.06 -15.15 9.64
N LYS A 171 15.63 -15.35 10.83
CA LYS A 171 16.96 -14.86 11.16
C LYS A 171 18.00 -15.62 10.32
N ALA A 172 18.87 -14.89 9.64
CA ALA A 172 19.97 -15.51 8.90
C ALA A 172 20.83 -16.33 9.86
N GLN A 173 20.99 -17.63 9.58
CA GLN A 173 21.92 -18.47 10.32
C GLN A 173 23.33 -18.24 9.74
N THR A 174 24.22 -17.72 10.57
CA THR A 174 25.64 -17.70 10.24
C THR A 174 26.17 -19.13 10.39
N LEU A 175 26.48 -19.78 9.28
CA LEU A 175 27.27 -21.01 9.31
C LEU A 175 28.66 -20.66 9.84
N THR A 176 28.88 -20.93 11.10
CA THR A 176 30.25 -20.92 11.66
C THR A 176 30.92 -22.17 11.10
N ASP A 177 31.84 -21.95 10.15
CA ASP A 177 32.73 -23.01 9.66
C ASP A 177 33.52 -23.54 10.87
N LYS A 178 33.19 -24.74 11.33
CA LYS A 178 33.89 -25.39 12.36
C LYS A 178 35.17 -25.93 11.71
N THR A 179 36.21 -25.11 11.66
CA THR A 179 37.54 -25.57 11.31
C THR A 179 37.91 -26.64 12.32
N THR A 180 37.97 -27.89 11.88
CA THR A 180 38.51 -29.00 12.66
C THR A 180 40.02 -28.82 12.62
N ASP A 181 40.60 -28.31 13.72
CA ASP A 181 42.01 -28.43 13.97
C ASP A 181 42.28 -29.88 14.39
N ASP A 182 42.93 -30.65 13.48
CA ASP A 182 43.70 -31.86 13.78
C ASP A 182 45.13 -31.51 14.04
#